data_70289bd2913641cd96d0c41f25a6513c
#
_entry.id   70289bd2913641cd96d0c41f25a6513c
#
_cell.length_a   1.000
_cell.length_b   1.000
_cell.length_c   1.000
_cell.angle_alpha   90.00
_cell.angle_beta   90.00
_cell.angle_gamma   90.00
#
_symmetry.space_group_name_H-M   'P 1'
#
loop_
_entity.id
_entity.type
_entity.pdbx_description
1 polymer ?
#
loop_
_entity_poly.entity_id
_entity_poly.type
_entity_poly.pdbx_seq_one_letter_code
_entity_poly.pdbx_strand_id
1 'polypeptide(L)'
;MVDLDNDKLPNIVSGNTPKNYELCQEGDIAFADASEDTNEVAKAVEFYNLNGKDVICGLHTIHGRDNQHKTIVGYKGYAFSSTAFHQQIRRIAQGTKIYSINSKNFSECYIGIPSEGEQKKIATLLRLIDERIVTQNKIIEDLKKLKCAIIENVLNNCHDNKMRLGDVGIYIRGLTYSSNDVVEQKGTIVMRSNNIVSGGLLDYCNNVVRVNKQILQEQQLQNGDIVICMANGSSALVGKTSFYDGKCLSPITVGAFCGIYRSKMPITKWLFQTNRYHRYIWNSLQGGNGAIANLNGEDILRMSFPTPDKSTIGHCIKLLSSLDLLIENNVSLCSMFSQQKEYLLQQMFI
;
A
#
# COMPACT_ATOMS: atom_id res chain seq x y z
N MET A 1 4.20 17.78 -3.00
CA MET A 1 3.78 19.03 -3.64
C MET A 1 2.38 18.83 -4.20
N VAL A 2 1.56 19.90 -4.31
CA VAL A 2 0.25 19.88 -4.99
C VAL A 2 0.38 20.53 -6.35
N ASP A 3 -0.06 19.83 -7.37
CA ASP A 3 -0.11 20.29 -8.77
C ASP A 3 -1.53 20.01 -9.30
N LEU A 4 -2.35 21.05 -9.43
CA LEU A 4 -3.76 20.93 -9.80
C LEU A 4 -4.03 20.58 -11.27
N ASP A 5 -3.00 20.40 -12.08
CA ASP A 5 -3.13 19.71 -13.37
C ASP A 5 -3.28 18.19 -13.18
N ASN A 6 -2.68 17.66 -12.13
CA ASN A 6 -2.63 16.21 -11.85
C ASN A 6 -3.40 15.82 -10.58
N ASP A 7 -3.50 16.71 -9.60
CA ASP A 7 -4.09 16.46 -8.29
C ASP A 7 -5.53 17.01 -8.21
N LYS A 8 -6.33 16.38 -7.36
CA LYS A 8 -7.69 16.85 -7.05
C LYS A 8 -7.80 17.20 -5.57
N LEU A 9 -8.12 18.44 -5.28
CA LEU A 9 -8.51 18.88 -3.95
C LEU A 9 -10.03 18.79 -3.78
N PRO A 10 -10.53 18.58 -2.55
CA PRO A 10 -11.96 18.62 -2.27
C PRO A 10 -12.51 20.02 -2.49
N ASN A 11 -13.68 20.13 -3.13
CA ASN A 11 -14.37 21.42 -3.30
C ASN A 11 -15.09 21.81 -2.00
N ILE A 12 -15.06 23.09 -1.66
CA ILE A 12 -15.87 23.62 -0.59
C ILE A 12 -17.30 23.76 -1.08
N VAL A 13 -18.23 23.16 -0.34
CA VAL A 13 -19.67 23.28 -0.63
C VAL A 13 -20.13 24.68 -0.26
N SER A 14 -20.97 25.29 -1.10
CA SER A 14 -21.55 26.61 -0.88
C SER A 14 -22.14 26.74 0.55
N GLY A 15 -21.76 27.78 1.27
CA GLY A 15 -22.15 28.02 2.66
C GLY A 15 -21.18 27.51 3.73
N ASN A 16 -20.17 26.70 3.37
CA ASN A 16 -19.15 26.17 4.28
C ASN A 16 -17.81 26.90 4.17
N THR A 17 -17.74 28.00 3.46
CA THR A 17 -16.51 28.80 3.38
C THR A 17 -16.19 29.40 4.75
N PRO A 18 -14.96 29.25 5.27
CA PRO A 18 -14.55 29.89 6.52
C PRO A 18 -14.74 31.41 6.47
N LYS A 19 -15.11 32.02 7.59
CA LYS A 19 -15.31 33.51 7.63
C LYS A 19 -14.02 34.28 7.42
N ASN A 20 -12.89 33.72 7.89
CA ASN A 20 -11.56 34.31 7.73
C ASN A 20 -10.69 33.25 7.06
N TYR A 21 -10.26 33.53 5.84
CA TYR A 21 -9.33 32.66 5.12
C TYR A 21 -8.37 33.55 4.28
N GLU A 22 -7.24 32.99 3.97
CA GLU A 22 -6.28 33.54 3.03
C GLU A 22 -6.16 32.60 1.84
N LEU A 23 -6.20 33.19 0.64
CA LEU A 23 -5.97 32.42 -0.59
C LEU A 23 -4.51 31.99 -0.68
N CYS A 24 -4.29 30.72 -0.95
CA CYS A 24 -2.98 30.18 -1.23
C CYS A 24 -2.45 30.68 -2.58
N GLN A 25 -1.16 30.89 -2.64
CA GLN A 25 -0.42 31.23 -3.85
C GLN A 25 0.55 30.09 -4.18
N GLU A 26 1.01 30.03 -5.42
CA GLU A 26 2.06 29.10 -5.80
C GLU A 26 3.33 29.39 -4.99
N GLY A 27 3.91 28.32 -4.44
CA GLY A 27 5.00 28.39 -3.50
C GLY A 27 4.60 28.54 -2.03
N ASP A 28 3.34 28.75 -1.68
CA ASP A 28 2.87 28.64 -0.29
C ASP A 28 2.95 27.18 0.20
N ILE A 29 2.96 27.00 1.51
CA ILE A 29 3.01 25.69 2.14
C ILE A 29 1.88 25.54 3.15
N ALA A 30 1.25 24.37 3.15
CA ALA A 30 0.38 23.91 4.22
C ALA A 30 1.13 22.87 5.08
N PHE A 31 1.13 23.05 6.40
CA PHE A 31 1.67 22.10 7.36
C PHE A 31 0.55 21.50 8.19
N ALA A 32 0.54 20.19 8.43
CA ALA A 32 -0.39 19.55 9.34
C ALA A 32 -0.11 20.02 10.79
N ASP A 33 -1.09 20.61 11.46
CA ASP A 33 -0.92 21.14 12.83
C ASP A 33 -0.90 20.04 13.89
N ALA A 34 -1.52 18.88 13.62
CA ALA A 34 -1.61 17.75 14.53
C ALA A 34 -1.66 16.42 13.80
N SER A 35 -1.19 15.35 14.47
CA SER A 35 -1.29 13.95 13.98
C SER A 35 -1.21 12.97 15.18
N GLU A 36 -1.72 11.76 14.98
CA GLU A 36 -1.49 10.63 15.91
C GLU A 36 -0.05 10.08 15.81
N ASP A 37 0.66 10.35 14.71
CA ASP A 37 2.08 9.97 14.51
C ASP A 37 2.96 11.22 14.54
N THR A 38 4.00 11.19 15.38
CA THR A 38 5.00 12.27 15.46
C THR A 38 5.74 12.55 14.16
N ASN A 39 5.82 11.58 13.25
CA ASN A 39 6.44 11.74 11.95
C ASN A 39 5.53 12.45 10.94
N GLU A 40 4.22 12.51 11.19
CA GLU A 40 3.24 13.15 10.33
C GLU A 40 2.88 14.57 10.80
N VAL A 41 3.25 14.95 12.02
CA VAL A 41 3.10 16.34 12.51
C VAL A 41 4.02 17.25 11.70
N ALA A 42 3.54 18.42 11.31
CA ALA A 42 4.17 19.37 10.40
C ALA A 42 4.51 18.77 9.01
N LYS A 43 3.82 17.70 8.62
CA LYS A 43 3.92 17.24 7.24
C LYS A 43 3.59 18.38 6.30
N ALA A 44 4.55 18.71 5.44
CA ALA A 44 4.52 19.87 4.58
C ALA A 44 4.03 19.52 3.18
N VAL A 45 3.16 20.36 2.63
CA VAL A 45 2.72 20.27 1.24
C VAL A 45 2.86 21.65 0.61
N GLU A 46 3.73 21.78 -0.39
CA GLU A 46 3.91 23.02 -1.16
C GLU A 46 2.92 23.06 -2.33
N PHE A 47 2.26 24.18 -2.51
CA PHE A 47 1.40 24.46 -3.66
C PHE A 47 2.29 24.83 -4.87
N TYR A 48 2.53 23.85 -5.72
CA TYR A 48 3.44 23.97 -6.86
C TYR A 48 2.78 24.63 -8.07
N ASN A 49 1.54 24.22 -8.36
CA ASN A 49 0.74 24.73 -9.47
C ASN A 49 -0.74 24.71 -9.07
N LEU A 50 -1.36 25.87 -9.05
CA LEU A 50 -2.78 26.04 -8.69
C LEU A 50 -3.71 26.06 -9.91
N ASN A 51 -3.17 26.09 -11.11
CA ASN A 51 -3.93 26.16 -12.37
C ASN A 51 -5.03 27.24 -12.34
N GLY A 52 -4.69 28.42 -11.78
CA GLY A 52 -5.60 29.57 -11.66
C GLY A 52 -6.82 29.35 -10.75
N LYS A 53 -6.84 28.31 -9.91
CA LYS A 53 -7.94 28.04 -8.98
C LYS A 53 -7.70 28.70 -7.63
N ASP A 54 -8.78 29.17 -7.00
CA ASP A 54 -8.76 29.65 -5.63
C ASP A 54 -8.66 28.45 -4.66
N VAL A 55 -7.61 28.43 -3.86
CA VAL A 55 -7.34 27.38 -2.87
C VAL A 55 -7.14 28.00 -1.51
N ILE A 56 -7.65 27.36 -0.47
CA ILE A 56 -7.44 27.73 0.93
C ILE A 56 -6.92 26.56 1.74
N CYS A 57 -6.17 26.84 2.79
CA CYS A 57 -5.76 25.83 3.77
C CYS A 57 -6.94 25.37 4.64
N GLY A 58 -6.96 24.08 5.02
CA GLY A 58 -7.95 23.51 5.93
C GLY A 58 -7.74 23.98 7.38
N LEU A 59 -8.74 23.71 8.25
CA LEU A 59 -8.73 24.12 9.66
C LEU A 59 -7.56 23.56 10.47
N HIS A 60 -7.12 22.33 10.14
CA HIS A 60 -6.01 21.63 10.80
C HIS A 60 -4.70 21.78 10.03
N THR A 61 -4.47 22.97 9.48
CA THR A 61 -3.23 23.27 8.77
C THR A 61 -2.70 24.65 9.16
N ILE A 62 -1.38 24.76 9.24
CA ILE A 62 -0.67 26.03 9.36
C ILE A 62 -0.30 26.47 7.95
N HIS A 63 -0.76 27.64 7.53
CA HIS A 63 -0.39 28.24 6.25
C HIS A 63 0.92 29.02 6.40
N GLY A 64 1.89 28.74 5.54
CA GLY A 64 3.18 29.40 5.47
C GLY A 64 3.44 30.04 4.12
N ARG A 65 3.88 31.32 4.13
CA ARG A 65 4.24 32.08 2.92
C ARG A 65 5.64 32.68 3.05
N ASP A 66 6.43 32.57 2.01
CA ASP A 66 7.74 33.24 1.91
C ASP A 66 7.59 34.70 1.41
N ASN A 67 7.30 35.59 2.33
CA ASN A 67 7.15 37.01 2.02
C ASN A 67 8.47 37.72 1.62
N GLN A 68 9.62 37.05 1.78
CA GLN A 68 10.92 37.61 1.44
C GLN A 68 11.46 37.11 0.10
N HIS A 69 10.72 36.21 -0.56
CA HIS A 69 11.07 35.61 -1.85
C HIS A 69 12.49 35.03 -1.88
N LYS A 70 12.91 34.41 -0.77
CA LYS A 70 14.22 33.75 -0.63
C LYS A 70 14.29 32.37 -1.25
N THR A 71 13.11 31.79 -1.53
CA THR A 71 12.99 30.42 -2.02
C THR A 71 12.24 30.37 -3.33
N ILE A 72 12.66 29.49 -4.22
CA ILE A 72 11.91 29.20 -5.45
C ILE A 72 10.74 28.27 -5.17
N VAL A 73 9.72 28.30 -6.04
CA VAL A 73 8.61 27.34 -6.03
C VAL A 73 9.14 25.94 -6.31
N GLY A 74 8.69 24.96 -5.53
CA GLY A 74 9.12 23.55 -5.63
C GLY A 74 10.32 23.17 -4.75
N TYR A 75 11.00 24.13 -4.09
CA TYR A 75 12.12 23.84 -3.19
C TYR A 75 11.67 23.57 -1.75
N LYS A 76 10.76 24.42 -1.25
CA LYS A 76 10.33 24.40 0.16
C LYS A 76 9.68 23.07 0.56
N GLY A 77 8.87 22.49 -0.32
CA GLY A 77 8.22 21.23 -0.07
C GLY A 77 9.22 20.10 0.24
N TYR A 78 10.37 20.11 -0.42
CA TYR A 78 11.45 19.15 -0.12
C TYR A 78 12.22 19.52 1.13
N ALA A 79 12.57 20.78 1.33
CA ALA A 79 13.29 21.23 2.51
C ALA A 79 12.53 20.90 3.80
N PHE A 80 11.22 21.16 3.82
CA PHE A 80 10.36 20.83 4.95
C PHE A 80 9.98 19.34 5.05
N SER A 81 10.28 18.54 4.03
CA SER A 81 10.16 17.07 4.09
C SER A 81 11.46 16.39 4.49
N SER A 82 12.53 17.14 4.77
CA SER A 82 13.84 16.61 5.14
C SER A 82 13.85 16.02 6.55
N THR A 83 14.74 15.04 6.77
CA THR A 83 14.97 14.44 8.10
C THR A 83 15.43 15.48 9.11
N ALA A 84 16.28 16.46 8.68
CA ALA A 84 16.77 17.53 9.53
C ALA A 84 15.63 18.42 10.06
N PHE A 85 14.66 18.76 9.21
CA PHE A 85 13.48 19.49 9.65
C PHE A 85 12.59 18.67 10.58
N HIS A 86 12.27 17.42 10.22
CA HIS A 86 11.42 16.56 11.06
C HIS A 86 12.06 16.24 12.42
N GLN A 87 13.38 16.23 12.56
CA GLN A 87 14.05 16.12 13.86
C GLN A 87 13.78 17.34 14.76
N GLN A 88 13.66 18.54 14.21
CA GLN A 88 13.29 19.74 14.95
C GLN A 88 11.83 19.64 15.40
N ILE A 89 10.93 19.25 14.49
CA ILE A 89 9.50 19.08 14.78
C ILE A 89 9.28 18.09 15.94
N ARG A 90 9.95 16.93 15.92
CA ARG A 90 9.84 15.93 16.99
C ARG A 90 10.23 16.48 18.38
N ARG A 91 11.10 17.48 18.46
CA ARG A 91 11.51 18.12 19.72
C ARG A 91 10.46 19.09 20.28
N ILE A 92 9.66 19.69 19.39
CA ILE A 92 8.67 20.72 19.76
C ILE A 92 7.24 20.18 19.79
N ALA A 93 6.97 19.02 19.19
CA ALA A 93 5.66 18.38 19.17
C ALA A 93 5.23 18.01 20.60
N GLN A 94 4.01 18.36 20.99
CA GLN A 94 3.43 18.11 22.30
C GLN A 94 2.20 17.23 22.19
N GLY A 95 2.07 16.25 23.08
CA GLY A 95 0.94 15.36 23.13
C GLY A 95 1.30 13.94 23.60
N THR A 96 0.29 13.13 23.87
CA THR A 96 0.47 11.72 24.28
C THR A 96 -0.23 10.74 23.35
N LYS A 97 -1.33 11.14 22.71
CA LYS A 97 -2.08 10.36 21.70
C LYS A 97 -2.19 11.12 20.39
N ILE A 98 -2.42 12.44 20.49
CA ILE A 98 -2.39 13.37 19.36
C ILE A 98 -1.26 14.32 19.65
N TYR A 99 -0.29 14.37 18.75
CA TYR A 99 0.83 15.29 18.79
C TYR A 99 0.47 16.54 18.00
N SER A 100 0.74 17.71 18.55
CA SER A 100 0.46 18.99 17.89
C SER A 100 1.64 19.94 18.03
N ILE A 101 1.69 20.91 17.15
CA ILE A 101 2.63 22.04 17.17
C ILE A 101 1.86 23.33 17.30
N ASN A 102 2.40 24.26 18.06
CA ASN A 102 1.89 25.63 18.11
C ASN A 102 2.76 26.58 17.28
N SER A 103 2.18 27.64 16.77
CA SER A 103 2.86 28.59 15.88
C SER A 103 4.11 29.21 16.50
N LYS A 104 4.14 29.41 17.83
CA LYS A 104 5.28 29.98 18.53
C LYS A 104 6.49 29.04 18.49
N ASN A 105 6.32 27.79 18.90
CA ASN A 105 7.39 26.81 18.88
C ASN A 105 7.80 26.48 17.43
N PHE A 106 6.82 26.45 16.51
CA PHE A 106 7.08 26.22 15.10
C PHE A 106 7.95 27.30 14.47
N SER A 107 7.83 28.57 14.90
CA SER A 107 8.67 29.69 14.41
C SER A 107 10.14 29.60 14.80
N GLU A 108 10.50 28.68 15.72
CA GLU A 108 11.88 28.41 16.11
C GLU A 108 12.58 27.41 15.19
N CYS A 109 11.82 26.71 14.32
CA CYS A 109 12.35 25.78 13.35
C CYS A 109 12.93 26.52 12.14
N TYR A 110 13.94 25.95 11.55
CA TYR A 110 14.64 26.53 10.40
C TYR A 110 14.94 25.47 9.32
N ILE A 111 15.12 25.96 8.10
CA ILE A 111 15.63 25.20 6.96
C ILE A 111 16.81 25.94 6.33
N GLY A 112 17.72 25.20 5.72
CA GLY A 112 18.78 25.77 4.90
C GLY A 112 18.22 26.34 3.61
N ILE A 113 18.69 27.55 3.24
CA ILE A 113 18.34 28.21 1.98
C ILE A 113 19.63 28.45 1.18
N PRO A 114 20.01 27.54 0.28
CA PRO A 114 21.18 27.72 -0.58
C PRO A 114 20.94 28.76 -1.67
N SER A 115 21.90 29.00 -2.53
CA SER A 115 21.73 29.89 -3.68
C SER A 115 20.56 29.43 -4.57
N GLU A 116 19.90 30.39 -5.24
CA GLU A 116 18.77 30.09 -6.14
C GLU A 116 19.11 29.02 -7.19
N GLY A 117 20.33 29.08 -7.74
CA GLY A 117 20.82 28.09 -8.69
C GLY A 117 20.92 26.67 -8.11
N GLU A 118 21.27 26.54 -6.84
CA GLU A 118 21.33 25.27 -6.12
C GLU A 118 19.91 24.78 -5.75
N GLN A 119 19.06 25.69 -5.25
CA GLN A 119 17.65 25.37 -5.00
C GLN A 119 16.99 24.78 -6.26
N LYS A 120 17.21 25.40 -7.43
CA LYS A 120 16.66 24.92 -8.71
C LYS A 120 17.17 23.53 -9.10
N LYS A 121 18.46 23.23 -8.89
CA LYS A 121 19.04 21.93 -9.15
C LYS A 121 18.44 20.85 -8.23
N ILE A 122 18.36 21.14 -6.92
CA ILE A 122 17.81 20.23 -5.90
C ILE A 122 16.34 19.94 -6.19
N ALA A 123 15.54 20.98 -6.36
CA ALA A 123 14.10 20.87 -6.64
C ALA A 123 13.84 20.08 -7.94
N THR A 124 14.60 20.36 -9.00
CA THR A 124 14.47 19.66 -10.29
C THR A 124 14.82 18.17 -10.14
N LEU A 125 15.93 17.83 -9.48
CA LEU A 125 16.34 16.46 -9.29
C LEU A 125 15.28 15.66 -8.51
N LEU A 126 14.82 16.17 -7.37
CA LEU A 126 13.84 15.49 -6.52
C LEU A 126 12.48 15.37 -7.21
N ARG A 127 12.06 16.40 -7.96
CA ARG A 127 10.84 16.36 -8.77
C ARG A 127 10.89 15.28 -9.86
N LEU A 128 12.01 15.15 -10.56
CA LEU A 128 12.18 14.10 -11.57
C LEU A 128 12.11 12.69 -10.95
N ILE A 129 12.58 12.51 -9.72
CA ILE A 129 12.43 11.23 -9.00
C ILE A 129 10.96 11.00 -8.64
N ASP A 130 10.25 12.03 -8.15
CA ASP A 130 8.81 11.91 -7.86
C ASP A 130 7.99 11.55 -9.12
N GLU A 131 8.26 12.19 -10.23
CA GLU A 131 7.62 11.88 -11.52
C GLU A 131 7.90 10.44 -11.98
N ARG A 132 9.12 9.94 -11.73
CA ARG A 132 9.45 8.53 -11.96
C ARG A 132 8.66 7.59 -11.07
N ILE A 133 8.52 7.88 -9.79
CA ILE A 133 7.73 7.09 -8.83
C ILE A 133 6.26 7.05 -9.28
N VAL A 134 5.68 8.20 -9.63
CA VAL A 134 4.28 8.29 -10.11
C VAL A 134 4.09 7.48 -11.39
N THR A 135 4.98 7.64 -12.36
CA THR A 135 4.94 6.90 -13.63
C THR A 135 5.06 5.40 -13.40
N GLN A 136 5.97 5.00 -12.50
CA GLN A 136 6.19 3.60 -12.16
C GLN A 136 4.96 2.96 -11.51
N ASN A 137 4.30 3.68 -10.58
CA ASN A 137 3.06 3.23 -9.97
C ASN A 137 1.94 3.05 -11.00
N LYS A 138 1.82 3.96 -11.97
CA LYS A 138 0.85 3.85 -13.06
C LYS A 138 1.12 2.61 -13.94
N ILE A 139 2.38 2.35 -14.29
CA ILE A 139 2.76 1.15 -15.03
C ILE A 139 2.37 -0.12 -14.26
N ILE A 140 2.65 -0.17 -12.95
CA ILE A 140 2.28 -1.30 -12.09
C ILE A 140 0.76 -1.50 -12.10
N GLU A 141 -0.02 -0.44 -11.98
CA GLU A 141 -1.49 -0.50 -12.01
C GLU A 141 -2.01 -1.01 -13.35
N ASP A 142 -1.48 -0.49 -14.46
CA ASP A 142 -1.90 -0.88 -15.80
C ASP A 142 -1.52 -2.35 -16.11
N LEU A 143 -0.35 -2.82 -15.68
CA LEU A 143 0.04 -4.22 -15.78
C LEU A 143 -0.87 -5.14 -14.96
N LYS A 144 -1.29 -4.73 -13.75
CA LYS A 144 -2.26 -5.48 -12.95
C LYS A 144 -3.62 -5.57 -13.63
N LYS A 145 -4.10 -4.47 -14.22
CA LYS A 145 -5.35 -4.46 -15.00
C LYS A 145 -5.26 -5.37 -16.22
N LEU A 146 -4.15 -5.29 -16.97
CA LEU A 146 -3.92 -6.15 -18.12
C LEU A 146 -3.92 -7.63 -17.73
N LYS A 147 -3.23 -7.99 -16.64
CA LYS A 147 -3.22 -9.36 -16.12
C LYS A 147 -4.63 -9.86 -15.79
N CYS A 148 -5.45 -9.06 -15.09
CA CYS A 148 -6.84 -9.40 -14.81
C CYS A 148 -7.66 -9.54 -16.08
N ALA A 149 -7.52 -8.66 -17.05
CA ALA A 149 -8.24 -8.72 -18.32
C ALA A 149 -7.91 -9.99 -19.12
N ILE A 150 -6.64 -10.41 -19.14
CA ILE A 150 -6.21 -11.63 -19.84
C ILE A 150 -6.88 -12.86 -19.22
N ILE A 151 -6.81 -13.03 -17.89
CA ILE A 151 -7.41 -14.20 -17.24
C ILE A 151 -8.93 -14.23 -17.39
N GLU A 152 -9.61 -13.08 -17.25
CA GLU A 152 -11.05 -12.97 -17.46
C GLU A 152 -11.45 -13.33 -18.90
N ASN A 153 -10.72 -12.84 -19.90
CA ASN A 153 -10.98 -13.17 -21.31
C ASN A 153 -10.82 -14.67 -21.57
N VAL A 154 -9.77 -15.28 -21.04
CA VAL A 154 -9.55 -16.73 -21.18
C VAL A 154 -10.68 -17.53 -20.53
N LEU A 155 -11.13 -17.17 -19.32
CA LEU A 155 -12.19 -17.86 -18.62
C LEU A 155 -13.56 -17.66 -19.30
N ASN A 156 -13.84 -16.47 -19.82
CA ASN A 156 -15.12 -16.17 -20.48
C ASN A 156 -15.28 -16.91 -21.82
N ASN A 157 -14.19 -17.26 -22.47
CA ASN A 157 -14.21 -18.04 -23.71
C ASN A 157 -14.29 -19.57 -23.48
N CYS A 158 -14.37 -20.02 -22.22
CA CYS A 158 -14.50 -21.43 -21.86
C CYS A 158 -15.94 -21.75 -21.44
N HIS A 159 -16.63 -22.54 -22.23
CA HIS A 159 -18.05 -22.83 -21.98
C HIS A 159 -18.31 -24.27 -21.48
N ASP A 160 -17.48 -25.23 -21.85
CA ASP A 160 -17.82 -26.65 -21.74
C ASP A 160 -17.32 -27.34 -20.45
N ASN A 161 -16.20 -26.86 -19.88
CA ASN A 161 -15.62 -27.49 -18.71
C ASN A 161 -15.56 -26.55 -17.51
N LYS A 162 -15.89 -27.08 -16.34
CA LYS A 162 -15.76 -26.36 -15.06
C LYS A 162 -14.85 -27.11 -14.11
N MET A 163 -14.04 -26.39 -13.41
CA MET A 163 -13.15 -26.89 -12.37
C MET A 163 -13.59 -26.32 -11.02
N ARG A 164 -13.85 -27.19 -10.08
CA ARG A 164 -14.12 -26.81 -8.70
C ARG A 164 -12.80 -26.76 -7.93
N LEU A 165 -12.58 -25.75 -7.09
CA LEU A 165 -11.33 -25.62 -6.35
C LEU A 165 -11.08 -26.81 -5.44
N GLY A 166 -12.12 -27.41 -4.85
CA GLY A 166 -12.00 -28.62 -4.03
C GLY A 166 -11.56 -29.87 -4.78
N ASP A 167 -11.72 -29.91 -6.12
CA ASP A 167 -11.30 -31.07 -6.93
C ASP A 167 -9.79 -31.03 -7.27
N VAL A 168 -9.18 -29.84 -7.19
CA VAL A 168 -7.79 -29.61 -7.62
C VAL A 168 -6.87 -29.07 -6.53
N GLY A 169 -7.39 -28.85 -5.34
CA GLY A 169 -6.65 -28.33 -4.21
C GLY A 169 -7.30 -28.62 -2.88
N ILE A 170 -6.59 -28.27 -1.83
CA ILE A 170 -7.04 -28.41 -0.44
C ILE A 170 -6.99 -27.08 0.28
N TYR A 171 -7.87 -26.92 1.25
CA TYR A 171 -7.84 -25.80 2.19
C TYR A 171 -7.21 -26.27 3.51
N ILE A 172 -6.27 -25.46 4.03
CA ILE A 172 -5.58 -25.72 5.30
C ILE A 172 -5.82 -24.52 6.21
N ARG A 173 -6.33 -24.79 7.41
CA ARG A 173 -6.61 -23.77 8.40
C ARG A 173 -5.32 -23.25 9.03
N GLY A 174 -5.26 -21.95 9.28
CA GLY A 174 -4.13 -21.30 9.94
C GLY A 174 -3.97 -21.70 11.42
N LEU A 175 -2.79 -21.40 11.94
CA LEU A 175 -2.37 -21.70 13.32
C LEU A 175 -3.11 -20.80 14.31
N THR A 176 -3.72 -21.40 15.31
CA THR A 176 -4.23 -20.68 16.49
C THR A 176 -3.11 -20.53 17.50
N TYR A 177 -2.83 -19.31 17.93
CA TYR A 177 -1.82 -18.98 18.95
C TYR A 177 -2.31 -17.85 19.85
N SER A 178 -1.69 -17.71 21.01
CA SER A 178 -1.95 -16.67 22.00
C SER A 178 -0.79 -15.67 22.10
N SER A 179 -0.98 -14.60 22.84
CA SER A 179 0.10 -13.63 23.12
C SER A 179 1.30 -14.28 23.85
N ASN A 180 1.06 -15.34 24.63
CA ASN A 180 2.11 -16.07 25.36
C ASN A 180 2.99 -16.91 24.44
N ASP A 181 2.52 -17.25 23.24
CA ASP A 181 3.27 -17.98 22.24
C ASP A 181 4.22 -17.09 21.44
N VAL A 182 4.05 -15.75 21.52
CA VAL A 182 4.81 -14.77 20.74
C VAL A 182 6.23 -14.63 21.27
N VAL A 183 7.20 -14.66 20.36
CA VAL A 183 8.64 -14.52 20.66
C VAL A 183 9.28 -13.50 19.74
N GLU A 184 10.30 -12.79 20.23
CA GLU A 184 11.02 -11.78 19.45
C GLU A 184 12.00 -12.41 18.45
N GLN A 185 12.67 -13.48 18.87
CA GLN A 185 13.71 -14.15 18.09
C GLN A 185 13.43 -15.64 18.06
N LYS A 186 13.90 -16.34 17.03
CA LYS A 186 13.77 -17.79 16.85
C LYS A 186 12.32 -18.30 17.04
N GLY A 187 11.71 -18.81 16.01
CA GLY A 187 10.35 -19.31 16.02
C GLY A 187 9.77 -19.39 14.62
N THR A 188 8.56 -19.92 14.52
CA THR A 188 7.80 -19.97 13.28
C THR A 188 7.23 -18.58 12.95
N ILE A 189 7.43 -18.11 11.75
CA ILE A 189 6.82 -16.87 11.26
C ILE A 189 5.35 -17.13 10.99
N VAL A 190 4.47 -16.27 11.51
CA VAL A 190 3.04 -16.36 11.31
C VAL A 190 2.54 -15.16 10.51
N MET A 191 2.06 -15.43 9.30
CA MET A 191 1.47 -14.44 8.42
C MET A 191 0.05 -14.10 8.85
N ARG A 192 -0.27 -12.82 8.78
CA ARG A 192 -1.58 -12.27 9.15
C ARG A 192 -2.16 -11.46 7.98
N SER A 193 -3.37 -10.95 8.12
CA SER A 193 -4.05 -10.17 7.08
C SER A 193 -3.27 -8.95 6.59
N ASN A 194 -2.46 -8.32 7.45
CA ASN A 194 -1.60 -7.18 7.09
C ASN A 194 -0.39 -7.57 6.22
N ASN A 195 -0.02 -8.84 6.18
CA ASN A 195 1.05 -9.35 5.32
C ASN A 195 0.56 -9.77 3.92
N ILE A 196 -0.76 -9.76 3.69
CA ILE A 196 -1.36 -10.14 2.41
C ILE A 196 -1.35 -8.93 1.48
N VAL A 197 -0.58 -9.00 0.40
CA VAL A 197 -0.52 -8.02 -0.69
C VAL A 197 -1.46 -8.49 -1.80
N SER A 198 -2.58 -7.80 -2.02
CA SER A 198 -3.64 -8.25 -2.94
C SER A 198 -3.11 -8.62 -4.33
N GLY A 199 -3.26 -9.90 -4.70
CA GLY A 199 -2.82 -10.43 -5.99
C GLY A 199 -1.31 -10.45 -6.21
N GLY A 200 -0.50 -10.18 -5.17
CA GLY A 200 0.96 -10.14 -5.20
C GLY A 200 1.62 -11.20 -4.33
N LEU A 201 2.94 -11.08 -4.17
CA LEU A 201 3.73 -11.89 -3.25
C LEU A 201 3.32 -11.59 -1.79
N LEU A 202 3.38 -12.62 -0.97
CA LEU A 202 3.20 -12.50 0.48
C LEU A 202 4.35 -11.69 1.07
N ASP A 203 4.04 -10.67 1.87
CA ASP A 203 5.08 -9.88 2.58
C ASP A 203 5.47 -10.59 3.87
N TYR A 204 6.51 -11.38 3.82
CA TYR A 204 7.10 -12.06 4.98
C TYR A 204 8.33 -11.37 5.54
N CYS A 205 8.60 -10.13 5.12
CA CYS A 205 9.71 -9.31 5.59
C CYS A 205 9.27 -8.27 6.62
N ASN A 206 8.09 -7.67 6.43
CA ASN A 206 7.62 -6.56 7.26
C ASN A 206 6.51 -7.00 8.23
N ASN A 207 6.48 -6.38 9.40
CA ASN A 207 5.44 -6.60 10.42
C ASN A 207 5.16 -8.07 10.76
N VAL A 208 6.20 -8.91 10.72
CA VAL A 208 6.10 -10.33 10.99
C VAL A 208 5.97 -10.62 12.48
N VAL A 209 5.16 -11.62 12.82
CA VAL A 209 5.07 -12.16 14.17
C VAL A 209 5.72 -13.53 14.17
N ARG A 210 6.49 -13.82 15.23
CA ARG A 210 7.10 -15.13 15.44
C ARG A 210 6.47 -15.79 16.65
N VAL A 211 6.27 -17.09 16.58
CA VAL A 211 5.71 -17.88 17.69
C VAL A 211 6.57 -19.09 18.00
N ASN A 212 6.68 -19.41 19.28
CA ASN A 212 7.29 -20.64 19.76
C ASN A 212 6.20 -21.72 19.93
N LYS A 213 5.59 -22.12 18.81
CA LYS A 213 4.56 -23.14 18.77
C LYS A 213 4.84 -24.13 17.63
N GLN A 214 4.67 -25.41 17.91
CA GLN A 214 4.81 -26.45 16.90
C GLN A 214 3.67 -26.32 15.88
N ILE A 215 4.04 -26.36 14.61
CA ILE A 215 3.10 -26.37 13.47
C ILE A 215 3.04 -27.78 12.87
N LEU A 216 1.88 -28.13 12.35
CA LEU A 216 1.75 -29.34 11.55
C LEU A 216 2.52 -29.17 10.22
N GLN A 217 3.06 -30.25 9.69
CA GLN A 217 3.80 -30.19 8.41
C GLN A 217 2.93 -29.64 7.27
N GLU A 218 1.65 -29.93 7.25
CA GLU A 218 0.69 -29.40 6.28
C GLU A 218 0.47 -27.90 6.41
N GLN A 219 0.57 -27.35 7.62
CA GLN A 219 0.41 -25.90 7.89
C GLN A 219 1.64 -25.08 7.49
N GLN A 220 2.78 -25.71 7.25
CA GLN A 220 3.94 -25.01 6.73
C GLN A 220 3.68 -24.57 5.29
N LEU A 221 3.89 -23.28 5.00
CA LEU A 221 3.74 -22.72 3.66
C LEU A 221 4.74 -23.36 2.70
N GLN A 222 4.25 -23.72 1.51
CA GLN A 222 5.03 -24.27 0.41
C GLN A 222 4.99 -23.33 -0.79
N ASN A 223 5.99 -23.39 -1.64
CA ASN A 223 6.01 -22.61 -2.88
C ASN A 223 4.74 -22.82 -3.70
N GLY A 224 4.10 -21.75 -4.09
CA GLY A 224 2.83 -21.75 -4.85
C GLY A 224 1.57 -21.77 -3.99
N ASP A 225 1.68 -21.88 -2.66
CA ASP A 225 0.51 -21.72 -1.78
C ASP A 225 -0.12 -20.35 -1.91
N ILE A 226 -1.43 -20.32 -1.82
CA ILE A 226 -2.22 -19.09 -1.80
C ILE A 226 -2.69 -18.84 -0.38
N VAL A 227 -2.30 -17.72 0.19
CA VAL A 227 -2.74 -17.25 1.51
C VAL A 227 -3.98 -16.40 1.33
N ILE A 228 -5.03 -16.69 2.10
CA ILE A 228 -6.35 -16.05 2.01
C ILE A 228 -6.68 -15.42 3.37
N CYS A 229 -7.09 -14.16 3.39
CA CYS A 229 -7.69 -13.55 4.58
C CYS A 229 -9.12 -14.11 4.77
N MET A 230 -9.31 -14.94 5.79
CA MET A 230 -10.59 -15.63 6.03
C MET A 230 -11.52 -14.84 6.95
N ALA A 231 -10.97 -14.01 7.85
CA ALA A 231 -11.76 -13.16 8.75
C ALA A 231 -11.04 -11.84 9.03
N ASN A 232 -11.82 -10.76 9.07
CA ASN A 232 -11.31 -9.43 9.41
C ASN A 232 -12.46 -8.53 9.91
N GLY A 233 -12.15 -7.54 10.74
CA GLY A 233 -13.11 -6.51 11.16
C GLY A 233 -13.58 -5.63 9.98
N SER A 234 -12.80 -5.49 8.93
CA SER A 234 -13.22 -4.88 7.67
C SER A 234 -13.59 -5.94 6.65
N SER A 235 -14.84 -5.98 6.21
CA SER A 235 -15.32 -6.90 5.17
C SER A 235 -14.57 -6.73 3.85
N ALA A 236 -14.06 -5.54 3.56
CA ALA A 236 -13.28 -5.26 2.36
C ALA A 236 -11.91 -6.00 2.31
N LEU A 237 -11.42 -6.48 3.44
CA LEU A 237 -10.18 -7.23 3.53
C LEU A 237 -10.37 -8.75 3.48
N VAL A 238 -11.60 -9.23 3.72
CA VAL A 238 -11.91 -10.66 3.66
C VAL A 238 -11.88 -11.14 2.21
N GLY A 239 -11.25 -12.28 2.00
CA GLY A 239 -11.01 -12.82 0.66
C GLY A 239 -9.78 -12.24 -0.06
N LYS A 240 -9.07 -11.27 0.54
CA LYS A 240 -7.79 -10.79 0.02
C LYS A 240 -6.78 -11.93 -0.04
N THR A 241 -6.02 -12.05 -1.13
CA THR A 241 -5.08 -13.16 -1.35
C THR A 241 -3.69 -12.69 -1.71
N SER A 242 -2.69 -13.49 -1.30
CA SER A 242 -1.30 -13.41 -1.77
C SER A 242 -0.80 -14.81 -2.08
N PHE A 243 0.25 -14.93 -2.84
CA PHE A 243 0.93 -16.21 -3.06
C PHE A 243 2.32 -16.21 -2.42
N TYR A 244 2.74 -17.41 -2.00
CA TYR A 244 4.04 -17.60 -1.39
C TYR A 244 5.04 -18.17 -2.40
N ASP A 245 6.24 -17.60 -2.48
CA ASP A 245 7.29 -17.93 -3.46
C ASP A 245 8.31 -18.97 -2.96
N GLY A 246 8.15 -19.45 -1.73
CA GLY A 246 9.04 -20.47 -1.16
C GLY A 246 10.43 -19.98 -0.72
N LYS A 247 10.71 -18.67 -0.73
CA LYS A 247 12.07 -18.16 -0.49
C LYS A 247 12.39 -17.83 0.97
N CYS A 248 11.40 -17.88 1.88
CA CYS A 248 11.66 -17.65 3.30
C CYS A 248 12.49 -18.79 3.90
N LEU A 249 13.61 -18.47 4.52
CA LEU A 249 14.51 -19.45 5.13
C LEU A 249 14.01 -19.97 6.49
N SER A 250 13.12 -19.25 7.15
CA SER A 250 12.53 -19.64 8.44
C SER A 250 11.26 -20.45 8.22
N PRO A 251 10.89 -21.35 9.16
CA PRO A 251 9.56 -21.96 9.15
C PRO A 251 8.48 -20.87 9.12
N ILE A 252 7.51 -21.01 8.23
CA ILE A 252 6.48 -20.00 8.00
C ILE A 252 5.10 -20.65 7.84
N THR A 253 4.08 -20.04 8.45
CA THR A 253 2.68 -20.45 8.38
C THR A 253 1.76 -19.22 8.37
N VAL A 254 0.46 -19.43 8.46
CA VAL A 254 -0.54 -18.36 8.60
C VAL A 254 -1.28 -18.44 9.93
N GLY A 255 -1.74 -17.30 10.45
CA GLY A 255 -2.54 -17.24 11.68
C GLY A 255 -4.00 -17.66 11.45
N ALA A 256 -4.75 -17.87 12.53
CA ALA A 256 -6.12 -18.41 12.53
C ALA A 256 -7.15 -17.62 11.71
N PHE A 257 -6.92 -16.31 11.48
CA PHE A 257 -7.75 -15.47 10.62
C PHE A 257 -7.39 -15.54 9.13
N CYS A 258 -6.40 -16.37 8.79
CA CYS A 258 -5.99 -16.66 7.42
C CYS A 258 -6.10 -18.16 7.16
N GLY A 259 -6.15 -18.52 5.88
CA GLY A 259 -6.11 -19.91 5.43
C GLY A 259 -5.13 -20.07 4.28
N ILE A 260 -4.74 -21.30 4.03
CA ILE A 260 -3.87 -21.67 2.91
C ILE A 260 -4.71 -22.48 1.93
N TYR A 261 -4.69 -22.08 0.67
CA TYR A 261 -5.16 -22.94 -0.41
C TYR A 261 -3.95 -23.47 -1.17
N ARG A 262 -3.84 -24.78 -1.23
CA ARG A 262 -2.73 -25.50 -1.87
C ARG A 262 -3.24 -26.31 -3.05
N SER A 263 -2.68 -26.08 -4.22
CA SER A 263 -3.06 -26.80 -5.44
C SER A 263 -1.83 -27.17 -6.28
N LYS A 264 -1.91 -28.32 -6.96
CA LYS A 264 -0.93 -28.71 -7.96
C LYS A 264 -1.16 -28.08 -9.34
N MET A 265 -2.28 -27.38 -9.51
CA MET A 265 -2.59 -26.67 -10.77
C MET A 265 -2.13 -25.23 -10.71
N PRO A 266 -1.07 -24.84 -11.45
CA PRO A 266 -0.49 -23.48 -11.37
C PRO A 266 -1.48 -22.37 -11.74
N ILE A 267 -2.47 -22.65 -12.61
CA ILE A 267 -3.46 -21.63 -13.03
C ILE A 267 -4.30 -21.13 -11.85
N THR A 268 -4.47 -21.92 -10.81
CA THR A 268 -5.29 -21.54 -9.65
C THR A 268 -4.81 -20.26 -8.98
N LYS A 269 -3.51 -19.95 -9.01
CA LYS A 269 -2.92 -18.71 -8.50
C LYS A 269 -3.64 -17.47 -9.01
N TRP A 270 -4.02 -17.45 -10.28
CA TRP A 270 -4.63 -16.28 -10.90
C TRP A 270 -6.16 -16.29 -10.81
N LEU A 271 -6.80 -17.44 -10.57
CA LEU A 271 -8.25 -17.51 -10.38
C LEU A 271 -8.71 -16.69 -9.18
N PHE A 272 -7.88 -16.60 -8.13
CA PHE A 272 -8.13 -15.80 -6.93
C PHE A 272 -8.00 -14.28 -7.15
N GLN A 273 -7.68 -13.85 -8.36
CA GLN A 273 -7.56 -12.43 -8.75
C GLN A 273 -8.68 -11.99 -9.70
N THR A 274 -9.64 -12.89 -9.99
CA THR A 274 -10.71 -12.65 -10.96
C THR A 274 -11.93 -11.99 -10.33
N ASN A 275 -12.73 -11.29 -11.16
CA ASN A 275 -14.02 -10.74 -10.74
C ASN A 275 -14.98 -11.83 -10.28
N ARG A 276 -14.87 -13.04 -10.88
CA ARG A 276 -15.65 -14.22 -10.47
C ARG A 276 -15.33 -14.60 -9.03
N TYR A 277 -14.05 -14.66 -8.66
CA TYR A 277 -13.63 -14.91 -7.27
C TYR A 277 -14.18 -13.85 -6.33
N HIS A 278 -14.00 -12.58 -6.62
CA HIS A 278 -14.50 -11.48 -5.78
C HIS A 278 -16.03 -11.52 -5.62
N ARG A 279 -16.75 -11.92 -6.65
CA ARG A 279 -18.21 -12.11 -6.58
C ARG A 279 -18.59 -13.29 -5.67
N TYR A 280 -17.85 -14.39 -5.70
CA TYR A 280 -18.05 -15.49 -4.74
C TYR A 280 -17.85 -15.04 -3.31
N ILE A 281 -16.74 -14.32 -3.03
CA ILE A 281 -16.47 -13.76 -1.70
C ILE A 281 -17.62 -12.84 -1.26
N TRP A 282 -18.00 -11.90 -2.10
CA TRP A 282 -19.11 -10.98 -1.80
C TRP A 282 -20.40 -11.72 -1.44
N ASN A 283 -20.80 -12.69 -2.24
CA ASN A 283 -22.02 -13.47 -2.00
C ASN A 283 -21.95 -14.28 -0.71
N SER A 284 -20.79 -14.84 -0.38
CA SER A 284 -20.60 -15.60 0.87
C SER A 284 -20.69 -14.71 2.11
N LEU A 285 -20.34 -13.44 2.00
CA LEU A 285 -20.36 -12.49 3.12
C LEU A 285 -21.73 -11.88 3.38
N GLN A 286 -22.66 -11.88 2.40
CA GLN A 286 -23.99 -11.28 2.54
C GLN A 286 -24.91 -12.02 3.52
N GLY A 287 -24.62 -13.29 3.87
CA GLY A 287 -25.39 -14.10 4.81
C GLY A 287 -24.99 -13.96 6.28
N GLY A 288 -23.95 -13.17 6.59
CA GLY A 288 -23.41 -13.07 7.95
C GLY A 288 -24.00 -11.91 8.77
N ASN A 289 -24.60 -12.21 9.91
CA ASN A 289 -25.14 -11.22 10.87
C ASN A 289 -24.12 -10.80 11.97
N GLY A 290 -22.82 -11.05 11.75
CA GLY A 290 -21.79 -10.81 12.78
C GLY A 290 -21.01 -9.51 12.59
N ALA A 291 -20.44 -8.99 13.69
CA ALA A 291 -19.54 -7.83 13.69
C ALA A 291 -18.21 -8.08 12.93
N ILE A 292 -17.87 -9.35 12.67
CA ILE A 292 -16.67 -9.76 11.94
C ILE A 292 -17.10 -10.56 10.72
N ALA A 293 -16.76 -10.08 9.53
CA ALA A 293 -16.95 -10.82 8.29
C ALA A 293 -16.02 -12.04 8.28
N ASN A 294 -16.55 -13.21 8.00
CA ASN A 294 -15.86 -14.49 8.08
C ASN A 294 -16.24 -15.44 6.94
N LEU A 295 -15.24 -16.07 6.34
CA LEU A 295 -15.36 -17.15 5.37
C LEU A 295 -14.94 -18.46 6.02
N ASN A 296 -15.48 -19.58 5.53
CA ASN A 296 -14.99 -20.91 5.92
C ASN A 296 -14.27 -21.58 4.73
N GLY A 297 -13.51 -22.64 5.00
CA GLY A 297 -12.77 -23.35 3.97
C GLY A 297 -13.65 -23.98 2.90
N GLU A 298 -14.87 -24.39 3.25
CA GLU A 298 -15.85 -24.96 2.33
C GLU A 298 -16.34 -23.93 1.30
N ASP A 299 -16.45 -22.64 1.69
CA ASP A 299 -16.82 -21.58 0.77
C ASP A 299 -15.79 -21.45 -0.35
N ILE A 300 -14.49 -21.60 -0.01
CA ILE A 300 -13.40 -21.59 -0.99
C ILE A 300 -13.45 -22.84 -1.86
N LEU A 301 -13.55 -24.03 -1.26
CA LEU A 301 -13.52 -25.29 -1.99
C LEU A 301 -14.71 -25.49 -2.93
N ARG A 302 -15.85 -24.84 -2.65
CA ARG A 302 -17.07 -24.90 -3.52
C ARG A 302 -16.99 -24.00 -4.74
N MET A 303 -16.06 -23.04 -4.78
CA MET A 303 -15.92 -22.14 -5.92
C MET A 303 -15.59 -22.89 -7.20
N SER A 304 -16.27 -22.55 -8.28
CA SER A 304 -16.13 -23.19 -9.58
C SER A 304 -15.78 -22.18 -10.68
N PHE A 305 -14.79 -22.54 -11.49
CA PHE A 305 -14.28 -21.72 -12.57
C PHE A 305 -14.36 -22.46 -13.91
N PRO A 306 -14.61 -21.78 -15.02
CA PRO A 306 -14.42 -22.35 -16.34
C PRO A 306 -12.98 -22.83 -16.51
N THR A 307 -12.78 -23.92 -17.21
CA THR A 307 -11.45 -24.50 -17.40
C THR A 307 -11.09 -24.52 -18.88
N PRO A 308 -10.04 -23.82 -19.30
CA PRO A 308 -9.51 -23.90 -20.66
C PRO A 308 -8.95 -25.31 -20.95
N ASP A 309 -8.77 -25.60 -22.22
CA ASP A 309 -8.01 -26.78 -22.61
C ASP A 309 -6.54 -26.73 -22.16
N LYS A 310 -5.86 -27.88 -22.12
CA LYS A 310 -4.48 -27.97 -21.62
C LYS A 310 -3.47 -27.10 -22.36
N SER A 311 -3.67 -26.92 -23.67
CA SER A 311 -2.78 -26.08 -24.51
C SER A 311 -2.93 -24.61 -24.11
N THR A 312 -4.17 -24.13 -24.03
CA THR A 312 -4.49 -22.76 -23.62
C THR A 312 -4.01 -22.49 -22.20
N ILE A 313 -4.21 -23.43 -21.25
CA ILE A 313 -3.64 -23.32 -19.89
C ILE A 313 -2.14 -23.10 -19.91
N GLY A 314 -1.40 -23.89 -20.71
CA GLY A 314 0.06 -23.80 -20.79
C GLY A 314 0.54 -22.43 -21.30
N HIS A 315 -0.11 -21.88 -22.32
CA HIS A 315 0.18 -20.52 -22.82
C HIS A 315 -0.17 -19.44 -21.80
N CYS A 316 -1.33 -19.54 -21.14
CA CYS A 316 -1.74 -18.60 -20.12
C CYS A 316 -0.78 -18.57 -18.94
N ILE A 317 -0.33 -19.73 -18.44
CA ILE A 317 0.63 -19.81 -17.34
C ILE A 317 1.92 -19.07 -17.69
N LYS A 318 2.48 -19.29 -18.89
CA LYS A 318 3.70 -18.61 -19.34
C LYS A 318 3.50 -17.09 -19.38
N LEU A 319 2.42 -16.63 -20.02
CA LEU A 319 2.13 -15.21 -20.17
C LEU A 319 1.89 -14.54 -18.80
N LEU A 320 1.04 -15.12 -17.96
CA LEU A 320 0.72 -14.57 -16.65
C LEU A 320 1.92 -14.59 -15.70
N SER A 321 2.78 -15.62 -15.77
CA SER A 321 4.04 -15.64 -15.02
C SER A 321 5.01 -14.56 -15.47
N SER A 322 5.11 -14.29 -16.77
CA SER A 322 5.93 -13.19 -17.28
C SER A 322 5.41 -11.83 -16.84
N LEU A 323 4.08 -11.64 -16.79
CA LEU A 323 3.47 -10.42 -16.27
C LEU A 323 3.69 -10.26 -14.76
N ASP A 324 3.59 -11.34 -13.98
CA ASP A 324 3.91 -11.29 -12.55
C ASP A 324 5.37 -10.85 -12.33
N LEU A 325 6.32 -11.44 -13.05
CA LEU A 325 7.72 -11.05 -12.97
C LEU A 325 7.95 -9.59 -13.37
N LEU A 326 7.26 -9.13 -14.42
CA LEU A 326 7.34 -7.73 -14.85
C LEU A 326 6.78 -6.78 -13.77
N ILE A 327 5.66 -7.12 -13.13
CA ILE A 327 5.09 -6.37 -12.02
C ILE A 327 6.06 -6.33 -10.84
N GLU A 328 6.64 -7.47 -10.45
CA GLU A 328 7.60 -7.57 -9.35
C GLU A 328 8.84 -6.69 -9.59
N ASN A 329 9.40 -6.73 -10.81
CA ASN A 329 10.53 -5.87 -11.18
C ASN A 329 10.18 -4.38 -11.11
N ASN A 330 8.98 -4.00 -11.56
CA ASN A 330 8.54 -2.61 -11.49
C ASN A 330 8.26 -2.14 -10.06
N VAL A 331 7.74 -3.01 -9.18
CA VAL A 331 7.58 -2.72 -7.74
C VAL A 331 8.94 -2.54 -7.07
N SER A 332 9.92 -3.40 -7.37
CA SER A 332 11.28 -3.27 -6.87
C SER A 332 11.94 -1.96 -7.31
N LEU A 333 11.77 -1.60 -8.59
CA LEU A 333 12.30 -0.35 -9.14
C LEU A 333 11.67 0.88 -8.47
N CYS A 334 10.36 0.87 -8.23
CA CYS A 334 9.66 1.93 -7.50
C CYS A 334 10.18 2.08 -6.07
N SER A 335 10.43 0.96 -5.38
CA SER A 335 11.04 0.96 -4.04
C SER A 335 12.44 1.56 -4.06
N MET A 336 13.28 1.23 -5.05
CA MET A 336 14.63 1.80 -5.18
C MET A 336 14.59 3.33 -5.42
N PHE A 337 13.66 3.84 -6.24
CA PHE A 337 13.50 5.29 -6.40
C PHE A 337 13.07 5.97 -5.10
N SER A 338 12.18 5.35 -4.33
CA SER A 338 11.75 5.88 -3.03
C SER A 338 12.92 5.94 -2.04
N GLN A 339 13.72 4.88 -1.95
CA GLN A 339 14.92 4.85 -1.10
C GLN A 339 15.97 5.88 -1.57
N GLN A 340 16.16 6.02 -2.88
CA GLN A 340 17.06 7.04 -3.43
C GLN A 340 16.59 8.46 -3.05
N LYS A 341 15.29 8.74 -3.16
CA LYS A 341 14.74 10.03 -2.74
C LYS A 341 14.99 10.30 -1.26
N GLU A 342 14.70 9.32 -0.41
CA GLU A 342 14.92 9.43 1.03
C GLU A 342 16.39 9.70 1.36
N TYR A 343 17.31 8.96 0.76
CA TYR A 343 18.74 9.18 0.90
C TYR A 343 19.14 10.61 0.48
N LEU A 344 18.67 11.10 -0.66
CA LEU A 344 18.98 12.45 -1.12
C LEU A 344 18.42 13.52 -0.18
N LEU A 345 17.19 13.35 0.34
CA LEU A 345 16.63 14.25 1.35
C LEU A 345 17.45 14.29 2.63
N GLN A 346 18.11 13.19 3.01
CA GLN A 346 19.01 13.15 4.16
C GLN A 346 20.35 13.85 3.87
N GLN A 347 20.87 13.77 2.64
CA GLN A 347 22.18 14.30 2.28
C GLN A 347 22.17 15.77 1.84
N MET A 348 21.08 16.23 1.25
CA MET A 348 20.99 17.58 0.66
C MET A 348 20.48 18.64 1.64
N PHE A 349 19.82 18.23 2.71
CA PHE A 349 19.25 19.11 3.73
C PHE A 349 19.87 18.78 5.10
N ILE A 350 20.97 19.46 5.41
CA ILE A 350 21.75 19.29 6.64
C ILE A 350 21.38 20.34 7.65
#